data_fa5ae93a77a6a237d56222cb07c9451e
#
_entry.id   fa5ae93a77a6a237d56222cb07c9451e
#
_cell.length_a   1.000
_cell.length_b   1.000
_cell.length_c   1.000
_cell.angle_alpha   90.00
_cell.angle_beta   90.00
_cell.angle_gamma   90.00
#
_symmetry.space_group_name_H-M   'P 1'
#
loop_
_entity.id
_entity.type
_entity.pdbx_description
1 polymer ?
#
loop_
_entity_poly.entity_id
_entity_poly.type
_entity_poly.pdbx_seq_one_letter_code
_entity_poly.pdbx_strand_id
1 'polypeptide(L)'
;DLGFLHREFDGSPVVLPPPVTLDTLLMARRLFAFRRNGLVDACRELGVELRGVHRALSDARACFDLFYRMAELLDPHGDVTVRDLNDLVGALAPNSPLRLQQQQVLRDAFRERRSVLLDVQSTSDPIGGTIRREVDLWFLRLPRLQGFCHLRQAERVFRLDRIRHVALGDRTYEIPEDAVSRV
;
A
#
# COMPACT_ATOMS: atom_id res chain seq x y z
N ASP A 1 11.13 -6.97 16.12
CA ASP A 1 12.36 -7.75 15.94
C ASP A 1 13.61 -6.98 16.33
N LEU A 2 13.77 -5.68 15.97
CA LEU A 2 14.94 -4.87 16.33
C LEU A 2 15.16 -4.77 17.85
N GLY A 3 14.12 -4.54 18.63
CA GLY A 3 14.20 -4.48 20.09
C GLY A 3 14.65 -5.80 20.72
N PHE A 4 14.35 -6.92 20.08
CA PHE A 4 14.84 -8.24 20.49
C PHE A 4 16.31 -8.39 20.16
N LEU A 5 16.73 -8.04 18.94
CA LEU A 5 18.14 -8.06 18.54
C LEU A 5 19.00 -7.15 19.44
N HIS A 6 18.57 -5.91 19.70
CA HIS A 6 19.27 -5.01 20.62
C HIS A 6 19.46 -5.63 22.01
N ARG A 7 18.44 -6.29 22.53
CA ARG A 7 18.50 -6.95 23.85
C ARG A 7 19.48 -8.14 23.88
N GLU A 8 19.50 -8.94 22.80
CA GLU A 8 20.41 -10.07 22.69
C GLU A 8 21.89 -9.64 22.53
N PHE A 9 22.10 -8.46 21.90
CA PHE A 9 23.43 -7.90 21.73
C PHE A 9 23.87 -6.99 22.90
N ASP A 10 22.94 -6.60 23.80
CA ASP A 10 23.28 -5.90 25.04
C ASP A 10 24.19 -6.78 25.90
N GLY A 11 25.40 -6.32 26.15
CA GLY A 11 26.44 -7.09 26.85
C GLY A 11 27.34 -7.98 25.97
N SER A 12 27.09 -8.01 24.67
CA SER A 12 28.01 -8.64 23.71
C SER A 12 29.15 -7.68 23.34
N PRO A 13 30.39 -8.19 23.09
CA PRO A 13 31.47 -7.37 22.53
C PRO A 13 31.22 -6.92 21.09
N VAL A 14 30.15 -7.40 20.45
CA VAL A 14 29.79 -7.06 19.09
C VAL A 14 28.95 -5.78 19.08
N VAL A 15 29.52 -4.70 18.54
CA VAL A 15 28.79 -3.44 18.31
C VAL A 15 28.03 -3.56 17.00
N LEU A 16 26.71 -3.57 17.07
CA LEU A 16 25.89 -3.48 15.87
C LEU A 16 25.96 -2.03 15.33
N PRO A 17 26.30 -1.83 14.04
CA PRO A 17 26.14 -0.53 13.42
C PRO A 17 24.66 -0.16 13.42
N PRO A 18 24.31 1.14 13.45
CA PRO A 18 22.91 1.57 13.34
C PRO A 18 22.31 1.01 12.05
N PRO A 19 21.33 0.08 12.14
CA PRO A 19 20.84 -0.61 10.98
C PRO A 19 19.95 0.30 10.13
N VAL A 20 20.18 0.34 8.83
CA VAL A 20 19.15 0.77 7.90
C VAL A 20 18.12 -0.36 7.86
N THR A 21 16.96 -0.10 8.41
CA THR A 21 15.88 -1.11 8.49
C THR A 21 14.80 -0.84 7.48
N LEU A 22 14.35 -1.89 6.81
CA LEU A 22 13.19 -1.86 5.95
C LEU A 22 12.19 -2.91 6.44
N ASP A 23 10.96 -2.47 6.67
CA ASP A 23 9.86 -3.35 7.08
C ASP A 23 9.20 -3.94 5.84
N THR A 24 9.41 -5.24 5.60
CA THR A 24 8.86 -5.97 4.45
C THR A 24 7.33 -6.01 4.44
N LEU A 25 6.69 -5.99 5.62
CA LEU A 25 5.23 -5.91 5.71
C LEU A 25 4.72 -4.53 5.26
N LEU A 26 5.41 -3.45 5.67
CA LEU A 26 5.07 -2.11 5.19
C LEU A 26 5.34 -1.96 3.70
N MET A 27 6.44 -2.51 3.20
CA MET A 27 6.76 -2.58 1.78
C MET A 27 5.65 -3.29 1.01
N ALA A 28 5.26 -4.50 1.43
CA ALA A 28 4.17 -5.27 0.84
C ALA A 28 2.85 -4.48 0.80
N ARG A 29 2.48 -3.86 1.92
CA ARG A 29 1.22 -3.11 2.05
C ARG A 29 1.18 -1.83 1.23
N ARG A 30 2.31 -1.15 1.05
CA ARG A 30 2.37 0.19 0.45
C ARG A 30 2.75 0.17 -1.02
N LEU A 31 3.58 -0.78 -1.43
CA LEU A 31 4.10 -0.84 -2.80
C LEU A 31 3.43 -1.91 -3.65
N PHE A 32 2.82 -2.94 -3.03
CA PHE A 32 2.18 -4.05 -3.71
C PHE A 32 0.67 -4.11 -3.45
N ALA A 33 -0.06 -4.85 -4.29
CA ALA A 33 -1.51 -5.02 -4.19
C ALA A 33 -1.91 -6.44 -3.78
N PHE A 34 -1.14 -7.08 -2.91
CA PHE A 34 -1.47 -8.43 -2.45
C PHE A 34 -2.88 -8.53 -1.86
N ARG A 35 -3.54 -9.65 -2.08
CA ARG A 35 -4.86 -9.93 -1.49
C ARG A 35 -4.77 -10.00 0.03
N ARG A 36 -3.68 -10.62 0.53
CA ARG A 36 -3.30 -10.70 1.94
C ARG A 36 -1.83 -10.39 2.07
N ASN A 37 -1.45 -9.69 3.14
CA ASN A 37 -0.06 -9.26 3.36
C ASN A 37 0.66 -10.12 4.42
N GLY A 38 0.12 -11.28 4.78
CA GLY A 38 0.84 -12.26 5.61
C GLY A 38 2.05 -12.81 4.86
N LEU A 39 3.15 -13.16 5.57
CA LEU A 39 4.38 -13.65 4.96
C LEU A 39 4.10 -14.82 4.00
N VAL A 40 3.32 -15.81 4.44
CA VAL A 40 2.97 -16.98 3.63
C VAL A 40 2.21 -16.61 2.36
N ASP A 41 1.24 -15.70 2.47
CA ASP A 41 0.42 -15.28 1.33
C ASP A 41 1.23 -14.46 0.33
N ALA A 42 2.06 -13.53 0.80
CA ALA A 42 2.92 -12.72 -0.05
C ALA A 42 3.99 -13.58 -0.76
N CYS A 43 4.61 -14.53 -0.05
CA CYS A 43 5.54 -15.48 -0.66
C CYS A 43 4.86 -16.29 -1.77
N ARG A 44 3.65 -16.79 -1.51
CA ARG A 44 2.88 -17.55 -2.51
C ARG A 44 2.55 -16.72 -3.75
N GLU A 45 2.11 -15.46 -3.56
CA GLU A 45 1.78 -14.56 -4.69
C GLU A 45 3.00 -14.21 -5.54
N LEU A 46 4.20 -14.18 -4.95
CA LEU A 46 5.44 -13.88 -5.67
C LEU A 46 6.29 -15.11 -6.03
N GLY A 47 5.81 -16.32 -5.77
CA GLY A 47 6.51 -17.56 -6.09
C GLY A 47 7.77 -17.80 -5.23
N VAL A 48 7.83 -17.25 -4.01
CA VAL A 48 8.91 -17.47 -3.04
C VAL A 48 8.67 -18.78 -2.31
N GLU A 49 9.69 -19.66 -2.28
CA GLU A 49 9.60 -20.97 -1.64
C GLU A 49 9.58 -20.85 -0.11
N LEU A 50 8.63 -21.52 0.52
CA LEU A 50 8.52 -21.60 1.97
C LEU A 50 9.06 -22.95 2.49
N ARG A 51 10.15 -22.91 3.23
CA ARG A 51 10.78 -24.12 3.82
C ARG A 51 10.48 -24.21 5.32
N GLY A 52 9.35 -24.81 5.65
CA GLY A 52 8.92 -25.00 7.04
C GLY A 52 8.35 -23.73 7.67
N VAL A 53 7.06 -23.74 7.92
CA VAL A 53 6.33 -22.60 8.49
C VAL A 53 6.46 -22.63 10.02
N HIS A 54 6.47 -21.43 10.64
CA HIS A 54 6.53 -21.23 12.10
C HIS A 54 7.84 -21.66 12.77
N ARG A 55 8.96 -21.56 12.06
CA ARG A 55 10.31 -21.67 12.63
C ARG A 55 11.05 -20.37 12.36
N ALA A 56 11.58 -19.74 13.40
CA ALA A 56 12.19 -18.40 13.34
C ALA A 56 13.20 -18.25 12.19
N LEU A 57 14.09 -19.23 11.99
CA LEU A 57 15.07 -19.20 10.90
C LEU A 57 14.42 -19.33 9.51
N SER A 58 13.40 -20.17 9.38
CA SER A 58 12.67 -20.35 8.12
C SER A 58 11.87 -19.11 7.76
N ASP A 59 11.23 -18.49 8.74
CA ASP A 59 10.45 -17.25 8.55
C ASP A 59 11.39 -16.08 8.23
N ALA A 60 12.56 -16.00 8.87
CA ALA A 60 13.58 -14.99 8.56
C ALA A 60 14.12 -15.12 7.12
N ARG A 61 14.39 -16.35 6.67
CA ARG A 61 14.81 -16.62 5.28
C ARG A 61 13.71 -16.27 4.29
N ALA A 62 12.47 -16.69 4.55
CA ALA A 62 11.33 -16.37 3.71
C ALA A 62 11.10 -14.85 3.62
N CYS A 63 11.28 -14.13 4.72
CA CYS A 63 11.20 -12.67 4.77
C CYS A 63 12.31 -12.01 3.91
N PHE A 64 13.53 -12.54 3.97
CA PHE A 64 14.66 -12.09 3.18
C PHE A 64 14.43 -12.35 1.68
N ASP A 65 14.05 -13.57 1.31
CA ASP A 65 13.78 -13.94 -0.09
C ASP A 65 12.60 -13.13 -0.65
N LEU A 66 11.57 -12.91 0.16
CA LEU A 66 10.44 -12.05 -0.19
C LEU A 66 10.88 -10.60 -0.43
N PHE A 67 11.76 -10.07 0.42
CA PHE A 67 12.32 -8.72 0.23
C PHE A 67 13.04 -8.62 -1.11
N TYR A 68 13.95 -9.54 -1.40
CA TYR A 68 14.70 -9.55 -2.66
C TYR A 68 13.77 -9.65 -3.87
N ARG A 69 12.77 -10.52 -3.80
CA ARG A 69 11.80 -10.66 -4.88
C ARG A 69 10.97 -9.40 -5.10
N MET A 70 10.56 -8.74 -4.03
CA MET A 70 9.87 -7.45 -4.12
C MET A 70 10.78 -6.34 -4.67
N ALA A 71 12.04 -6.27 -4.23
CA ALA A 71 13.00 -5.29 -4.72
C ALA A 71 13.28 -5.48 -6.21
N GLU A 72 13.55 -6.69 -6.66
CA GLU A 72 13.77 -7.04 -8.07
C GLU A 72 12.59 -6.65 -8.99
N LEU A 73 11.36 -6.81 -8.50
CA LEU A 73 10.16 -6.43 -9.24
C LEU A 73 9.95 -4.91 -9.31
N LEU A 74 10.40 -4.17 -8.31
CA LEU A 74 10.30 -2.69 -8.28
C LEU A 74 11.44 -2.04 -9.07
N ASP A 75 12.59 -2.68 -9.10
CA ASP A 75 13.79 -2.19 -9.73
C ASP A 75 14.57 -3.33 -10.39
N PRO A 76 14.16 -3.74 -11.61
CA PRO A 76 14.83 -4.81 -12.35
C PRO A 76 16.29 -4.51 -12.73
N HIS A 77 16.69 -3.24 -12.68
CA HIS A 77 18.04 -2.81 -13.04
C HIS A 77 19.00 -2.72 -11.83
N GLY A 78 18.46 -2.68 -10.61
CA GLY A 78 19.24 -2.63 -9.38
C GLY A 78 19.84 -1.26 -9.07
N ASP A 79 19.20 -0.19 -9.54
CA ASP A 79 19.66 1.20 -9.36
C ASP A 79 19.22 1.80 -8.03
N VAL A 80 18.18 1.22 -7.40
CA VAL A 80 17.52 1.75 -6.19
C VAL A 80 18.17 1.18 -4.93
N THR A 81 18.54 2.05 -4.00
CA THR A 81 19.10 1.65 -2.72
C THR A 81 17.99 1.24 -1.71
N VAL A 82 18.38 0.51 -0.64
CA VAL A 82 17.46 0.21 0.48
C VAL A 82 16.91 1.50 1.12
N ARG A 83 17.71 2.58 1.10
CA ARG A 83 17.27 3.89 1.59
C ARG A 83 16.15 4.47 0.73
N ASP A 84 16.30 4.42 -0.60
CA ASP A 84 15.29 4.92 -1.53
C ASP A 84 13.98 4.14 -1.40
N LEU A 85 14.06 2.80 -1.23
CA LEU A 85 12.88 1.98 -0.96
C LEU A 85 12.20 2.37 0.36
N ASN A 86 12.99 2.65 1.40
CA ASN A 86 12.47 3.07 2.69
C ASN A 86 11.80 4.45 2.62
N ASP A 87 12.39 5.38 1.89
CA ASP A 87 11.84 6.71 1.65
C ASP A 87 10.52 6.62 0.85
N LEU A 88 10.48 5.77 -0.17
CA LEU A 88 9.26 5.49 -0.94
C LEU A 88 8.16 4.87 -0.05
N VAL A 89 8.51 3.89 0.77
CA VAL A 89 7.59 3.30 1.76
C VAL A 89 7.10 4.37 2.73
N GLY A 90 7.98 5.26 3.21
CA GLY A 90 7.67 6.39 4.08
C GLY A 90 6.70 7.39 3.42
N ALA A 91 6.95 7.74 2.17
CA ALA A 91 6.11 8.67 1.40
C ALA A 91 4.65 8.19 1.24
N LEU A 92 4.42 6.88 1.29
CA LEU A 92 3.10 6.28 1.24
C LEU A 92 2.49 5.99 2.63
N ALA A 93 3.12 6.46 3.71
CA ALA A 93 2.56 6.36 5.06
C ALA A 93 1.24 7.14 5.18
N PRO A 94 0.28 6.69 6.03
CA PRO A 94 -1.01 7.37 6.19
C PRO A 94 -0.92 8.85 6.56
N ASN A 95 0.13 9.23 7.30
CA ASN A 95 0.36 10.60 7.79
C ASN A 95 1.44 11.35 6.97
N SER A 96 1.88 10.81 5.85
CA SER A 96 2.83 11.51 4.98
C SER A 96 2.20 12.75 4.36
N PRO A 97 2.98 13.79 4.02
CA PRO A 97 2.47 14.99 3.35
C PRO A 97 1.67 14.65 2.09
N LEU A 98 2.15 13.69 1.29
CA LEU A 98 1.45 13.20 0.10
C LEU A 98 0.06 12.64 0.44
N ARG A 99 -0.04 11.82 1.48
CA ARG A 99 -1.34 11.22 1.89
C ARG A 99 -2.28 12.26 2.47
N LEU A 100 -1.77 13.21 3.23
CA LEU A 100 -2.58 14.31 3.76
C LEU A 100 -3.13 15.19 2.65
N GLN A 101 -2.32 15.50 1.63
CA GLN A 101 -2.77 16.23 0.45
C GLN A 101 -3.86 15.47 -0.31
N GLN A 102 -3.68 14.16 -0.55
CA GLN A 102 -4.70 13.32 -1.20
C GLN A 102 -6.01 13.30 -0.41
N GLN A 103 -5.93 13.19 0.93
CA GLN A 103 -7.11 13.26 1.78
C GLN A 103 -7.81 14.60 1.70
N GLN A 104 -7.06 15.69 1.59
CA GLN A 104 -7.65 17.01 1.44
C GLN A 104 -8.41 17.15 0.11
N VAL A 105 -7.79 16.72 -1.00
CA VAL A 105 -8.46 16.71 -2.32
C VAL A 105 -9.75 15.90 -2.28
N LEU A 106 -9.75 14.72 -1.62
CA LEU A 106 -10.96 13.90 -1.48
C LEU A 106 -12.07 14.61 -0.68
N ARG A 107 -11.70 15.31 0.41
CA ARG A 107 -12.67 16.07 1.23
C ARG A 107 -13.28 17.23 0.46
N ASP A 108 -12.45 17.96 -0.27
CA ASP A 108 -12.90 19.12 -1.04
C ASP A 108 -13.81 18.67 -2.20
N ALA A 109 -13.40 17.65 -2.95
CA ALA A 109 -14.22 17.06 -4.02
C ALA A 109 -15.58 16.57 -3.49
N PHE A 110 -15.59 15.89 -2.34
CA PHE A 110 -16.82 15.40 -1.71
C PHE A 110 -17.75 16.56 -1.28
N ARG A 111 -17.18 17.64 -0.72
CA ARG A 111 -17.92 18.83 -0.30
C ARG A 111 -18.54 19.56 -1.52
N GLU A 112 -17.75 19.69 -2.59
CA GLU A 112 -18.13 20.40 -3.81
C GLU A 112 -18.98 19.56 -4.76
N ARG A 113 -19.22 18.27 -4.44
CA ARG A 113 -19.91 17.33 -5.33
C ARG A 113 -19.24 17.22 -6.69
N ARG A 114 -17.92 17.22 -6.71
CA ARG A 114 -17.11 17.01 -7.91
C ARG A 114 -16.54 15.60 -7.93
N SER A 115 -16.55 14.99 -9.13
CA SER A 115 -15.91 13.69 -9.33
C SER A 115 -14.42 13.73 -9.01
N VAL A 116 -13.84 12.59 -8.71
CA VAL A 116 -12.40 12.44 -8.52
C VAL A 116 -11.82 11.45 -9.52
N LEU A 117 -10.60 11.73 -9.96
CA LEU A 117 -9.78 10.82 -10.74
C LEU A 117 -8.84 10.09 -9.79
N LEU A 118 -9.01 8.77 -9.68
CA LEU A 118 -8.24 7.90 -8.81
C LEU A 118 -7.36 6.97 -9.63
N ASP A 119 -6.06 6.98 -9.42
CA ASP A 119 -5.18 5.92 -9.89
C ASP A 119 -5.13 4.83 -8.82
N VAL A 120 -5.89 3.75 -9.06
CA VAL A 120 -6.11 2.67 -8.10
C VAL A 120 -5.24 1.47 -8.47
N GLN A 121 -4.49 0.96 -7.52
CA GLN A 121 -3.65 -0.22 -7.69
C GLN A 121 -4.50 -1.44 -8.05
N SER A 122 -4.12 -2.15 -9.11
CA SER A 122 -4.80 -3.36 -9.56
C SER A 122 -4.45 -4.55 -8.67
N THR A 123 -5.46 -5.31 -8.24
CA THR A 123 -5.25 -6.58 -7.52
C THR A 123 -4.95 -7.76 -8.44
N SER A 124 -5.12 -7.60 -9.76
CA SER A 124 -4.76 -8.62 -10.75
C SER A 124 -3.30 -8.54 -11.19
N ASP A 125 -2.61 -7.45 -10.81
CA ASP A 125 -1.19 -7.25 -11.03
C ASP A 125 -0.55 -6.83 -9.70
N PRO A 126 0.12 -7.73 -8.98
CA PRO A 126 0.73 -7.45 -7.69
C PRO A 126 1.86 -6.41 -7.77
N ILE A 127 2.48 -6.22 -8.93
CA ILE A 127 3.59 -5.28 -9.13
C ILE A 127 3.10 -3.84 -9.33
N GLY A 128 1.78 -3.65 -9.44
CA GLY A 128 1.22 -2.31 -9.27
C GLY A 128 0.92 -1.54 -10.53
N GLY A 129 0.47 -2.18 -11.57
CA GLY A 129 -0.29 -1.45 -12.58
C GLY A 129 -1.43 -0.67 -11.89
N THR A 130 -1.51 0.62 -12.14
CA THR A 130 -2.66 1.42 -11.70
C THR A 130 -3.69 1.51 -12.80
N ILE A 131 -4.95 1.51 -12.40
CA ILE A 131 -6.07 1.74 -13.31
C ILE A 131 -6.70 3.08 -12.91
N ARG A 132 -6.74 4.02 -13.85
CA ARG A 132 -7.43 5.29 -13.65
C ARG A 132 -8.92 5.10 -13.64
N ARG A 133 -9.57 5.68 -12.63
CA ARG A 133 -11.01 5.61 -12.43
C ARG A 133 -11.56 6.99 -12.11
N GLU A 134 -12.59 7.41 -12.82
CA GLU A 134 -13.42 8.53 -12.42
C GLU A 134 -14.50 8.02 -11.47
N VAL A 135 -14.69 8.71 -10.34
CA VAL A 135 -15.58 8.28 -9.27
C VAL A 135 -16.37 9.48 -8.72
N ASP A 136 -17.68 9.34 -8.65
CA ASP A 136 -18.56 10.25 -7.93
C ASP A 136 -18.65 9.77 -6.47
N LEU A 137 -18.14 10.56 -5.54
CA LEU A 137 -18.05 10.15 -4.13
C LEU A 137 -19.41 10.28 -3.44
N TRP A 138 -19.99 9.16 -3.02
CA TRP A 138 -21.25 9.15 -2.27
C TRP A 138 -21.04 9.16 -0.77
N PHE A 139 -20.03 8.43 -0.27
CA PHE A 139 -19.64 8.42 1.14
C PHE A 139 -18.11 8.49 1.28
N LEU A 140 -17.67 9.27 2.25
CA LEU A 140 -16.26 9.46 2.57
C LEU A 140 -16.01 9.28 4.07
N ARG A 141 -15.50 8.11 4.44
CA ARG A 141 -15.06 7.78 5.80
C ARG A 141 -13.66 7.18 5.73
N LEU A 142 -12.67 8.06 5.69
CA LEU A 142 -11.27 7.63 5.55
C LEU A 142 -10.87 6.59 6.61
N PRO A 143 -10.11 5.56 6.22
CA PRO A 143 -9.41 5.35 4.95
C PRO A 143 -10.26 4.73 3.83
N ARG A 144 -11.56 4.67 3.95
CA ARG A 144 -12.47 4.14 2.93
C ARG A 144 -13.27 5.26 2.29
N LEU A 145 -13.58 5.07 1.02
CA LEU A 145 -14.47 5.91 0.24
C LEU A 145 -15.35 5.03 -0.65
N GLN A 146 -16.57 5.47 -0.87
CA GLN A 146 -17.56 4.75 -1.66
C GLN A 146 -18.20 5.71 -2.66
N GLY A 147 -18.48 5.21 -3.85
CA GLY A 147 -19.12 6.02 -4.87
C GLY A 147 -19.35 5.26 -6.17
N PHE A 148 -19.90 5.96 -7.16
CA PHE A 148 -20.15 5.43 -8.48
C PHE A 148 -18.88 5.48 -9.33
N CYS A 149 -18.42 4.34 -9.80
CA CYS A 149 -17.25 4.21 -10.65
C CYS A 149 -17.65 4.20 -12.12
N HIS A 150 -17.35 5.27 -12.86
CA HIS A 150 -17.71 5.41 -14.26
C HIS A 150 -17.10 4.33 -15.16
N LEU A 151 -15.90 3.85 -14.87
CA LEU A 151 -15.26 2.76 -15.62
C LEU A 151 -16.02 1.43 -15.49
N ARG A 152 -16.62 1.17 -14.33
CA ARG A 152 -17.32 -0.10 -14.04
C ARG A 152 -18.84 0.04 -14.14
N GLN A 153 -19.36 1.26 -14.30
CA GLN A 153 -20.78 1.58 -14.30
C GLN A 153 -21.51 0.98 -13.08
N ALA A 154 -20.86 1.07 -11.92
CA ALA A 154 -21.36 0.48 -10.68
C ALA A 154 -20.79 1.18 -9.44
N GLU A 155 -21.52 1.06 -8.35
CA GLU A 155 -21.05 1.43 -7.01
C GLU A 155 -19.86 0.59 -6.59
N ARG A 156 -18.84 1.24 -6.02
CA ARG A 156 -17.61 0.63 -5.53
C ARG A 156 -17.13 1.26 -4.23
N VAL A 157 -16.49 0.42 -3.40
CA VAL A 157 -15.73 0.86 -2.23
C VAL A 157 -14.25 0.83 -2.57
N PHE A 158 -13.55 1.92 -2.26
CA PHE A 158 -12.12 2.05 -2.45
C PHE A 158 -11.43 2.24 -1.09
N ARG A 159 -10.18 1.84 -1.02
CA ARG A 159 -9.33 2.06 0.15
C ARG A 159 -8.21 3.02 -0.22
N LEU A 160 -7.95 3.99 0.65
CA LEU A 160 -6.94 5.02 0.42
C LEU A 160 -5.53 4.44 0.25
N ASP A 161 -5.21 3.35 0.95
CA ASP A 161 -3.91 2.67 0.82
C ASP A 161 -3.69 2.03 -0.57
N ARG A 162 -4.76 1.79 -1.32
CA ARG A 162 -4.73 1.30 -2.70
C ARG A 162 -4.74 2.40 -3.76
N ILE A 163 -4.85 3.65 -3.36
CA ILE A 163 -4.88 4.79 -4.27
C ILE A 163 -3.47 5.39 -4.33
N ARG A 164 -2.91 5.49 -5.53
CA ARG A 164 -1.59 6.05 -5.78
C ARG A 164 -1.65 7.55 -6.04
N HIS A 165 -2.66 7.98 -6.77
CA HIS A 165 -2.86 9.39 -7.08
C HIS A 165 -4.33 9.76 -6.98
N VAL A 166 -4.61 11.00 -6.60
CA VAL A 166 -5.94 11.62 -6.54
C VAL A 166 -5.87 12.97 -7.23
N ALA A 167 -6.79 13.22 -8.16
CA ALA A 167 -7.00 14.53 -8.74
C ALA A 167 -8.50 14.85 -8.77
N LEU A 168 -8.85 16.13 -8.86
CA LEU A 168 -10.21 16.56 -9.10
C LEU A 168 -10.62 16.20 -10.53
N GLY A 169 -11.84 15.72 -10.68
CA GLY A 169 -12.49 15.55 -11.98
C GLY A 169 -13.26 16.79 -12.38
N ASP A 170 -13.80 16.77 -13.59
CA ASP A 170 -14.55 17.90 -14.15
C ASP A 170 -16.08 17.78 -13.99
N ARG A 171 -16.56 16.61 -13.59
CA ARG A 171 -17.99 16.34 -13.43
C ARG A 171 -18.48 16.80 -12.07
N THR A 172 -19.69 17.34 -12.06
CA THR A 172 -20.50 17.49 -10.85
C THR A 172 -21.54 16.36 -10.79
N TYR A 173 -21.93 15.95 -9.59
CA TYR A 173 -22.88 14.85 -9.39
C TYR A 173 -23.79 15.10 -8.19
N GLU A 174 -24.89 14.38 -8.16
CA GLU A 174 -25.77 14.28 -7.00
C GLU A 174 -25.65 12.88 -6.38
N ILE A 175 -25.78 12.79 -5.06
CA ILE A 175 -25.83 11.49 -4.38
C ILE A 175 -27.25 10.96 -4.54
N PRO A 176 -27.44 9.73 -5.07
CA PRO A 176 -28.77 9.13 -5.15
C PRO A 176 -29.42 9.01 -3.76
N GLU A 177 -30.73 9.25 -3.71
CA GLU A 177 -31.49 9.18 -2.44
C GLU A 177 -31.45 7.78 -1.80
N ASP A 178 -31.34 6.74 -2.62
CA ASP A 178 -31.25 5.34 -2.21
C ASP A 178 -29.82 4.87 -1.93
N ALA A 179 -28.84 5.77 -2.01
CA ALA A 179 -27.44 5.41 -1.71
C ALA A 179 -27.30 5.01 -0.22
N VAL A 180 -26.74 3.81 0.02
CA VAL A 180 -26.52 3.26 1.36
C VAL A 180 -25.03 3.20 1.67
N SER A 181 -24.63 3.79 2.79
CA SER A 181 -23.23 3.73 3.25
C SER A 181 -22.82 2.30 3.60
N ARG A 182 -21.70 1.85 3.01
CA ARG A 182 -21.02 0.57 3.28
C ARG A 182 -19.61 0.78 3.84
N VAL A 183 -19.28 2.01 4.23
CA VAL A 183 -17.96 2.43 4.74
C VAL A 183 -18.02 2.90 6.18
#